data_9e38a5cf162fd307c68d65a46775213f
#
_entry.id   9e38a5cf162fd307c68d65a46775213f
#
_cell.length_a   1.000
_cell.length_b   1.000
_cell.length_c   1.000
_cell.angle_alpha   90.00
_cell.angle_beta   90.00
_cell.angle_gamma   90.00
#
_symmetry.space_group_name_H-M   'P 1'
#
loop_
_entity.id
_entity.type
_entity.pdbx_description
1 polymer ?
#
loop_
_entity_poly.entity_id
_entity_poly.type
_entity_poly.pdbx_seq_one_letter_code
_entity_poly.pdbx_strand_id
1 'polypeptide(L)'
;MLIGIISDTHIGRASNKLHSQVFKAFENVDLILHAGDIGDVSVIDELSEIAPVKAVCGADDELDLPESEIIEVDGIEIGLNHGIVHPKGDKDQLAYLAHDMGVKILVTGYTHSPKIETAGDVLLISPGSPTEPNLSKPTVILLKVEDGSVEVEPVVVAPPTCSVFTFEPPNEKNEFLYKNKK
;
A
#
# COMPACT_ATOMS: atom_id res chain seq x y z
N MET A 1 5.25 -19.44 1.52
CA MET A 1 5.89 -18.25 0.92
C MET A 1 5.41 -16.98 1.64
N LEU A 2 6.29 -16.03 1.94
CA LEU A 2 5.95 -14.74 2.56
C LEU A 2 6.11 -13.61 1.51
N ILE A 3 5.06 -12.82 1.29
CA ILE A 3 5.01 -11.81 0.25
C ILE A 3 4.81 -10.43 0.89
N GLY A 4 5.67 -9.47 0.55
CA GLY A 4 5.49 -8.06 0.88
C GLY A 4 4.61 -7.37 -0.15
N ILE A 5 3.59 -6.65 0.28
CA ILE A 5 2.69 -5.90 -0.61
C ILE A 5 2.78 -4.41 -0.28
N ILE A 6 3.03 -3.60 -1.30
CA ILE A 6 3.19 -2.15 -1.21
C ILE A 6 2.50 -1.48 -2.40
N SER A 7 2.07 -0.24 -2.27
CA SER A 7 1.47 0.56 -3.34
C SER A 7 1.58 2.06 -3.03
N ASP A 8 1.32 2.89 -4.04
CA ASP A 8 1.15 4.34 -3.88
C ASP A 8 2.35 5.00 -3.16
N THR A 9 3.56 4.63 -3.58
CA THR A 9 4.80 5.14 -2.98
C THR A 9 5.12 6.56 -3.42
N HIS A 10 4.71 6.97 -4.62
CA HIS A 10 4.85 8.32 -5.16
C HIS A 10 6.20 8.99 -4.84
N ILE A 11 7.30 8.23 -4.93
CA ILE A 11 8.64 8.76 -4.68
C ILE A 11 8.96 9.84 -5.74
N GLY A 12 9.53 10.94 -5.28
CA GLY A 12 9.73 12.15 -6.09
C GLY A 12 8.59 13.17 -5.97
N ARG A 13 7.37 12.75 -5.57
CA ARG A 13 6.21 13.64 -5.33
C ARG A 13 5.86 13.73 -3.83
N ALA A 14 5.51 12.62 -3.22
CA ALA A 14 5.08 12.59 -1.81
C ALA A 14 6.25 12.50 -0.83
N SER A 15 7.31 11.83 -1.23
CA SER A 15 8.55 11.66 -0.46
C SER A 15 9.74 11.57 -1.40
N ASN A 16 10.95 11.80 -0.87
CA ASN A 16 12.20 11.60 -1.63
C ASN A 16 12.75 10.17 -1.49
N LYS A 17 12.22 9.38 -0.56
CA LYS A 17 12.65 7.99 -0.32
C LYS A 17 11.62 7.23 0.49
N LEU A 18 11.68 5.90 0.41
CA LEU A 18 10.93 5.02 1.30
C LEU A 18 11.43 5.13 2.76
N HIS A 19 10.50 4.96 3.69
CA HIS A 19 10.83 4.94 5.11
C HIS A 19 11.55 3.64 5.47
N SER A 20 12.59 3.70 6.33
CA SER A 20 13.38 2.53 6.75
C SER A 20 12.56 1.40 7.38
N GLN A 21 11.37 1.69 7.92
CA GLN A 21 10.46 0.67 8.44
C GLN A 21 9.83 -0.21 7.34
N VAL A 22 9.76 0.26 6.08
CA VAL A 22 9.34 -0.58 4.94
C VAL A 22 10.36 -1.70 4.73
N PHE A 23 11.65 -1.35 4.66
CA PHE A 23 12.73 -2.32 4.49
C PHE A 23 12.79 -3.32 5.64
N LYS A 24 12.55 -2.85 6.87
CA LYS A 24 12.47 -3.72 8.05
C LYS A 24 11.27 -4.67 8.00
N ALA A 25 10.10 -4.19 7.54
CA ALA A 25 8.91 -5.02 7.40
C ALA A 25 9.12 -6.13 6.35
N PHE A 26 9.94 -5.85 5.32
CA PHE A 26 10.17 -6.76 4.21
C PHE A 26 11.47 -7.59 4.34
N GLU A 27 12.23 -7.47 5.43
CA GLU A 27 13.54 -8.11 5.57
C GLU A 27 13.57 -9.63 5.34
N ASN A 28 12.42 -10.32 5.48
CA ASN A 28 12.31 -11.77 5.35
C ASN A 28 11.26 -12.20 4.30
N VAL A 29 10.84 -11.33 3.40
CA VAL A 29 9.88 -11.71 2.37
C VAL A 29 10.57 -12.43 1.21
N ASP A 30 9.85 -13.33 0.58
CA ASP A 30 10.34 -14.10 -0.57
C ASP A 30 10.06 -13.40 -1.91
N LEU A 31 9.07 -12.50 -1.93
CA LEU A 31 8.59 -11.76 -3.10
C LEU A 31 7.99 -10.42 -2.65
N ILE A 32 8.10 -9.40 -3.48
CA ILE A 32 7.43 -8.11 -3.26
C ILE A 32 6.49 -7.82 -4.42
N LEU A 33 5.24 -7.44 -4.10
CA LEU A 33 4.25 -6.97 -5.06
C LEU A 33 4.03 -5.47 -4.89
N HIS A 34 4.24 -4.70 -5.97
CA HIS A 34 3.97 -3.27 -5.99
C HIS A 34 2.75 -2.97 -6.87
N ALA A 35 1.66 -2.53 -6.28
CA ALA A 35 0.39 -2.32 -6.97
C ALA A 35 0.25 -0.93 -7.62
N GLY A 36 1.34 -0.33 -8.11
CA GLY A 36 1.33 0.91 -8.91
C GLY A 36 1.45 2.21 -8.12
N ASP A 37 1.50 3.32 -8.85
CA ASP A 37 1.79 4.67 -8.36
C ASP A 37 3.14 4.71 -7.62
N ILE A 38 4.17 4.25 -8.33
CA ILE A 38 5.54 4.06 -7.83
C ILE A 38 6.26 5.40 -7.69
N GLY A 39 6.16 6.22 -8.75
CA GLY A 39 6.87 7.48 -8.92
C GLY A 39 8.25 7.26 -9.55
N ASP A 40 9.31 7.13 -8.78
CA ASP A 40 10.67 6.93 -9.29
C ASP A 40 11.05 5.44 -9.36
N VAL A 41 11.68 5.04 -10.47
CA VAL A 41 12.11 3.64 -10.70
C VAL A 41 13.07 3.12 -9.64
N SER A 42 13.82 4.00 -8.96
CA SER A 42 14.72 3.62 -7.86
C SER A 42 14.03 2.86 -6.74
N VAL A 43 12.71 3.03 -6.57
CA VAL A 43 11.91 2.25 -5.62
C VAL A 43 11.98 0.76 -5.93
N ILE A 44 11.86 0.39 -7.20
CA ILE A 44 11.95 -1.01 -7.64
C ILE A 44 13.35 -1.54 -7.39
N ASP A 45 14.38 -0.74 -7.68
CA ASP A 45 15.77 -1.12 -7.47
C ASP A 45 16.05 -1.35 -5.96
N GLU A 46 15.66 -0.40 -5.10
CA GLU A 46 15.82 -0.51 -3.64
C GLU A 46 15.08 -1.74 -3.06
N LEU A 47 13.84 -1.99 -3.49
CA LEU A 47 13.08 -3.15 -3.04
C LEU A 47 13.66 -4.47 -3.57
N SER A 48 14.24 -4.46 -4.76
CA SER A 48 14.87 -5.64 -5.39
C SER A 48 16.15 -6.08 -4.67
N GLU A 49 16.76 -5.22 -3.84
CA GLU A 49 17.86 -5.62 -2.95
C GLU A 49 17.41 -6.57 -1.84
N ILE A 50 16.09 -6.61 -1.53
CA ILE A 50 15.52 -7.49 -0.50
C ILE A 50 15.02 -8.79 -1.12
N ALA A 51 14.14 -8.70 -2.11
CA ALA A 51 13.51 -9.85 -2.77
C ALA A 51 13.09 -9.47 -4.21
N PRO A 52 12.83 -10.45 -5.08
CA PRO A 52 12.26 -10.18 -6.40
C PRO A 52 11.03 -9.30 -6.32
N VAL A 53 10.91 -8.32 -7.24
CA VAL A 53 9.76 -7.40 -7.30
C VAL A 53 8.93 -7.68 -8.53
N LYS A 54 7.61 -7.78 -8.35
CA LYS A 54 6.59 -7.75 -9.39
C LYS A 54 5.81 -6.45 -9.22
N ALA A 55 5.69 -5.67 -10.30
CA ALA A 55 5.05 -4.37 -10.24
C ALA A 55 4.14 -4.14 -11.44
N VAL A 56 3.06 -3.41 -11.21
CA VAL A 56 2.17 -2.90 -12.26
C VAL A 56 2.22 -1.38 -12.28
N CYS A 57 1.85 -0.76 -13.41
CA CYS A 57 1.76 0.69 -13.48
C CYS A 57 0.49 1.19 -12.76
N GLY A 58 0.60 2.35 -12.12
CA GLY A 58 -0.51 3.09 -11.58
C GLY A 58 -0.97 4.22 -12.52
N ALA A 59 -1.84 5.07 -12.01
CA ALA A 59 -2.41 6.17 -12.78
C ALA A 59 -1.39 7.29 -13.09
N ASP A 60 -0.44 7.48 -12.20
CA ASP A 60 0.55 8.56 -12.25
C ASP A 60 1.94 8.07 -12.72
N ASP A 61 2.10 6.78 -13.08
CA ASP A 61 3.37 6.22 -13.52
C ASP A 61 3.63 6.45 -15.01
N GLU A 62 4.84 6.88 -15.34
CA GLU A 62 5.38 6.93 -16.72
C GLU A 62 6.36 5.76 -16.98
N LEU A 63 6.29 4.69 -16.19
CA LEU A 63 7.15 3.53 -16.27
C LEU A 63 6.60 2.49 -17.25
N ASP A 64 7.48 1.81 -17.97
CA ASP A 64 7.11 0.69 -18.86
C ASP A 64 6.84 -0.58 -18.07
N LEU A 65 5.68 -0.62 -17.42
CA LEU A 65 5.19 -1.72 -16.59
C LEU A 65 3.83 -2.20 -17.10
N PRO A 66 3.47 -3.48 -16.85
CA PRO A 66 2.16 -3.98 -17.22
C PRO A 66 1.04 -3.29 -16.40
N GLU A 67 -0.16 -3.18 -16.96
CA GLU A 67 -1.35 -2.69 -16.23
C GLU A 67 -1.83 -3.71 -15.19
N SER A 68 -1.62 -5.00 -15.45
CA SER A 68 -1.99 -6.09 -14.55
C SER A 68 -1.05 -7.29 -14.71
N GLU A 69 -0.89 -8.07 -13.65
CA GLU A 69 -0.12 -9.32 -13.67
C GLU A 69 -0.84 -10.38 -12.82
N ILE A 70 -0.71 -11.65 -13.20
CA ILE A 70 -1.17 -12.77 -12.38
C ILE A 70 0.07 -13.52 -11.89
N ILE A 71 0.16 -13.68 -10.58
CA ILE A 71 1.27 -14.32 -9.91
C ILE A 71 0.77 -15.64 -9.28
N GLU A 72 1.36 -16.75 -9.66
CA GLU A 72 1.09 -18.06 -9.06
C GLU A 72 2.04 -18.32 -7.90
N VAL A 73 1.48 -18.61 -6.72
CA VAL A 73 2.22 -18.93 -5.50
C VAL A 73 1.57 -20.12 -4.81
N ASP A 74 2.28 -21.23 -4.71
CA ASP A 74 1.82 -22.46 -4.06
C ASP A 74 0.43 -22.93 -4.58
N GLY A 75 0.17 -22.77 -5.89
CA GLY A 75 -1.08 -23.13 -6.54
C GLY A 75 -2.22 -22.12 -6.33
N ILE A 76 -1.93 -20.96 -5.73
CA ILE A 76 -2.87 -19.85 -5.60
C ILE A 76 -2.51 -18.76 -6.60
N GLU A 77 -3.47 -18.36 -7.43
CA GLU A 77 -3.33 -17.23 -8.35
C GLU A 77 -3.74 -15.93 -7.69
N ILE A 78 -2.81 -14.97 -7.68
CA ILE A 78 -2.97 -13.63 -7.13
C ILE A 78 -2.93 -12.62 -8.28
N GLY A 79 -4.02 -11.90 -8.48
CA GLY A 79 -4.07 -10.78 -9.41
C GLY A 79 -3.43 -9.54 -8.80
N LEU A 80 -2.62 -8.85 -9.58
CA LEU A 80 -2.01 -7.57 -9.24
C LEU A 80 -2.48 -6.53 -10.27
N ASN A 81 -3.11 -5.47 -9.82
CA ASN A 81 -3.59 -4.35 -10.65
C ASN A 81 -3.69 -3.09 -9.79
N HIS A 82 -3.54 -1.92 -10.36
CA HIS A 82 -3.66 -0.69 -9.56
C HIS A 82 -5.07 -0.44 -9.01
N GLY A 83 -6.11 -0.98 -9.67
CA GLY A 83 -7.50 -0.92 -9.18
C GLY A 83 -8.18 0.42 -9.40
N ILE A 84 -7.97 1.03 -10.58
CA ILE A 84 -8.62 2.29 -10.96
C ILE A 84 -10.10 2.04 -11.26
N VAL A 85 -10.96 2.20 -10.24
CA VAL A 85 -12.41 2.07 -10.33
C VAL A 85 -13.12 3.31 -9.81
N HIS A 86 -14.36 3.53 -10.22
CA HIS A 86 -15.19 4.66 -9.80
C HIS A 86 -16.58 4.20 -9.32
N PRO A 87 -16.97 4.49 -8.06
CA PRO A 87 -16.22 5.24 -7.04
C PRO A 87 -14.91 4.57 -6.64
N LYS A 88 -13.95 5.38 -6.17
CA LYS A 88 -12.61 4.91 -5.77
C LYS A 88 -12.71 3.84 -4.69
N GLY A 89 -12.17 2.65 -4.98
CA GLY A 89 -12.20 1.50 -4.07
C GLY A 89 -13.56 0.81 -3.97
N ASP A 90 -14.42 0.93 -5.00
CA ASP A 90 -15.68 0.20 -5.09
C ASP A 90 -15.41 -1.30 -5.16
N LYS A 91 -15.84 -2.02 -4.13
CA LYS A 91 -15.52 -3.45 -3.97
C LYS A 91 -16.19 -4.35 -5.02
N ASP A 92 -17.37 -3.96 -5.52
CA ASP A 92 -18.08 -4.78 -6.49
C ASP A 92 -17.41 -4.68 -7.87
N GLN A 93 -16.91 -3.49 -8.23
CA GLN A 93 -16.12 -3.30 -9.44
C GLN A 93 -14.74 -3.99 -9.34
N LEU A 94 -14.09 -3.94 -8.16
CA LEU A 94 -12.83 -4.66 -7.93
C LEU A 94 -13.03 -6.18 -7.98
N ALA A 95 -14.14 -6.70 -7.45
CA ALA A 95 -14.48 -8.11 -7.58
C ALA A 95 -14.73 -8.51 -9.04
N TYR A 96 -15.39 -7.64 -9.81
CA TYR A 96 -15.58 -7.86 -11.24
C TYR A 96 -14.24 -7.92 -11.98
N LEU A 97 -13.30 -7.01 -11.66
CA LEU A 97 -11.95 -7.02 -12.21
C LEU A 97 -11.22 -8.34 -11.88
N ALA A 98 -11.33 -8.80 -10.63
CA ALA A 98 -10.75 -10.09 -10.23
C ALA A 98 -11.32 -11.27 -11.03
N HIS A 99 -12.63 -11.29 -11.26
CA HIS A 99 -13.28 -12.31 -12.07
C HIS A 99 -12.85 -12.24 -13.55
N ASP A 100 -12.68 -11.02 -14.09
CA ASP A 100 -12.17 -10.84 -15.46
C ASP A 100 -10.74 -11.34 -15.60
N MET A 101 -9.90 -11.16 -14.57
CA MET A 101 -8.56 -11.73 -14.48
C MET A 101 -8.55 -13.25 -14.18
N GLY A 102 -9.67 -13.84 -13.78
CA GLY A 102 -9.79 -15.26 -13.40
C GLY A 102 -9.24 -15.60 -12.02
N VAL A 103 -9.03 -14.63 -11.15
CA VAL A 103 -8.40 -14.80 -9.82
C VAL A 103 -9.40 -14.66 -8.68
N LYS A 104 -9.07 -15.22 -7.52
CA LYS A 104 -9.84 -15.07 -6.27
C LYS A 104 -9.16 -14.20 -5.20
N ILE A 105 -7.94 -13.79 -5.45
CA ILE A 105 -7.21 -12.82 -4.63
C ILE A 105 -6.78 -11.69 -5.55
N LEU A 106 -7.19 -10.47 -5.24
CA LEU A 106 -6.80 -9.27 -5.99
C LEU A 106 -6.09 -8.29 -5.07
N VAL A 107 -4.86 -7.96 -5.42
CA VAL A 107 -4.06 -6.92 -4.79
C VAL A 107 -4.20 -5.63 -5.60
N THR A 108 -4.57 -4.53 -4.92
CA THR A 108 -4.77 -3.22 -5.55
C THR A 108 -4.13 -2.09 -4.74
N GLY A 109 -3.92 -0.95 -5.40
CA GLY A 109 -3.54 0.32 -4.79
C GLY A 109 -4.65 1.36 -4.85
N TYR A 110 -4.30 2.58 -5.35
CA TYR A 110 -5.17 3.69 -5.72
C TYR A 110 -5.89 4.39 -4.56
N THR A 111 -6.30 3.67 -3.52
CA THR A 111 -7.10 4.26 -2.42
C THR A 111 -6.25 4.98 -1.36
N HIS A 112 -4.97 4.68 -1.26
CA HIS A 112 -4.03 5.11 -0.21
C HIS A 112 -4.47 4.69 1.20
N SER A 113 -5.45 3.82 1.33
CA SER A 113 -6.01 3.35 2.60
C SER A 113 -5.91 1.84 2.68
N PRO A 114 -5.33 1.28 3.76
CA PRO A 114 -5.24 -0.16 3.91
C PRO A 114 -6.63 -0.76 4.05
N LYS A 115 -6.89 -1.82 3.28
CA LYS A 115 -8.17 -2.50 3.29
C LYS A 115 -8.01 -3.98 2.96
N ILE A 116 -8.63 -4.83 3.76
CA ILE A 116 -8.71 -6.27 3.55
C ILE A 116 -10.18 -6.63 3.70
N GLU A 117 -10.81 -7.03 2.63
CA GLU A 117 -12.24 -7.35 2.63
C GLU A 117 -12.56 -8.44 1.60
N THR A 118 -13.72 -9.06 1.73
CA THR A 118 -14.25 -9.98 0.74
C THR A 118 -15.41 -9.35 -0.02
N ALA A 119 -15.46 -9.63 -1.33
CA ALA A 119 -16.60 -9.32 -2.19
C ALA A 119 -17.00 -10.60 -2.94
N GLY A 120 -18.11 -11.21 -2.51
CA GLY A 120 -18.45 -12.55 -2.97
C GLY A 120 -17.41 -13.59 -2.57
N ASP A 121 -16.82 -14.27 -3.55
CA ASP A 121 -15.75 -15.26 -3.38
C ASP A 121 -14.33 -14.70 -3.63
N VAL A 122 -14.20 -13.38 -3.77
CA VAL A 122 -12.93 -12.69 -3.99
C VAL A 122 -12.43 -12.04 -2.71
N LEU A 123 -11.14 -12.25 -2.40
CA LEU A 123 -10.40 -11.52 -1.38
C LEU A 123 -9.72 -10.30 -2.02
N LEU A 124 -10.08 -9.11 -1.56
CA LEU A 124 -9.52 -7.84 -1.99
C LEU A 124 -8.51 -7.33 -0.95
N ILE A 125 -7.30 -7.01 -1.41
CA ILE A 125 -6.20 -6.56 -0.56
C ILE A 125 -5.67 -5.23 -1.09
N SER A 126 -5.74 -4.17 -0.29
CA SER A 126 -5.08 -2.90 -0.55
C SER A 126 -4.12 -2.58 0.60
N PRO A 127 -2.82 -2.36 0.34
CA PRO A 127 -1.85 -2.12 1.40
C PRO A 127 -1.93 -0.69 1.96
N GLY A 128 -2.66 0.21 1.32
CA GLY A 128 -2.58 1.63 1.58
C GLY A 128 -1.32 2.24 0.96
N SER A 129 -0.84 3.34 1.51
CA SER A 129 0.38 4.01 1.07
C SER A 129 1.35 4.17 2.25
N PRO A 130 2.65 3.89 2.07
CA PRO A 130 3.67 4.12 3.09
C PRO A 130 4.14 5.59 3.17
N THR A 131 3.83 6.41 2.16
CA THR A 131 4.35 7.77 1.98
C THR A 131 3.26 8.84 1.93
N GLU A 132 2.09 8.51 1.36
CA GLU A 132 0.95 9.41 1.20
C GLU A 132 -0.36 8.76 1.71
N PRO A 133 -0.42 8.31 2.98
CA PRO A 133 -1.60 7.68 3.53
C PRO A 133 -2.66 8.74 3.82
N ASN A 134 -3.76 8.78 3.16
CA ASN A 134 -4.83 9.76 3.35
C ASN A 134 -5.15 9.99 4.85
N LEU A 135 -6.30 9.54 5.36
CA LEU A 135 -6.65 9.62 6.78
C LEU A 135 -6.21 8.36 7.57
N SER A 136 -5.46 7.46 6.94
CA SER A 136 -4.95 6.24 7.55
C SER A 136 -3.51 6.40 8.06
N LYS A 137 -2.95 5.34 8.63
CA LYS A 137 -1.52 5.28 8.95
C LYS A 137 -0.74 4.81 7.73
N PRO A 138 0.55 5.19 7.58
CA PRO A 138 1.43 4.59 6.59
C PRO A 138 1.54 3.08 6.79
N THR A 139 1.21 2.30 5.77
CA THR A 139 1.12 0.84 5.86
C THR A 139 1.70 0.13 4.65
N VAL A 140 2.12 -1.09 4.89
CA VAL A 140 2.35 -2.16 3.91
C VAL A 140 1.62 -3.41 4.39
N ILE A 141 1.57 -4.45 3.59
CA ILE A 141 0.95 -5.73 3.99
C ILE A 141 1.99 -6.85 3.86
N LEU A 142 1.93 -7.80 4.79
CA LEU A 142 2.54 -9.11 4.68
C LEU A 142 1.45 -10.12 4.35
N LEU A 143 1.64 -10.86 3.25
CA LEU A 143 0.76 -11.93 2.82
C LEU A 143 1.54 -13.25 2.93
N LYS A 144 1.11 -14.12 3.82
CA LYS A 144 1.67 -15.46 3.94
C LYS A 144 0.79 -16.46 3.18
N VAL A 145 1.40 -17.20 2.27
CA VAL A 145 0.77 -18.29 1.54
C VAL A 145 1.41 -19.60 1.98
N GLU A 146 0.60 -20.54 2.50
CA GLU A 146 1.07 -21.82 3.01
C GLU A 146 -0.07 -22.86 2.94
N ASP A 147 0.21 -24.03 2.37
CA ASP A 147 -0.72 -25.18 2.32
C ASP A 147 -2.13 -24.83 1.80
N GLY A 148 -2.22 -23.97 0.77
CA GLY A 148 -3.47 -23.55 0.17
C GLY A 148 -4.28 -22.54 0.99
N SER A 149 -3.70 -21.99 2.07
CA SER A 149 -4.28 -20.93 2.90
C SER A 149 -3.49 -19.63 2.78
N VAL A 150 -4.16 -18.51 3.09
CA VAL A 150 -3.55 -17.18 3.10
C VAL A 150 -3.80 -16.49 4.44
N GLU A 151 -2.74 -15.87 4.98
CA GLU A 151 -2.83 -14.97 6.13
C GLU A 151 -2.40 -13.58 5.68
N VAL A 152 -3.15 -12.55 6.06
CA VAL A 152 -2.92 -11.16 5.62
C VAL A 152 -2.74 -10.28 6.84
N GLU A 153 -1.56 -9.66 6.97
CA GLU A 153 -1.20 -8.81 8.10
C GLU A 153 -0.83 -7.39 7.63
N PRO A 154 -1.59 -6.35 8.02
CA PRO A 154 -1.21 -4.96 7.78
C PRO A 154 -0.14 -4.52 8.78
N VAL A 155 0.96 -3.95 8.28
CA VAL A 155 2.10 -3.48 9.07
C VAL A 155 2.21 -1.96 8.97
N VAL A 156 2.18 -1.27 10.11
CA VAL A 156 2.39 0.18 10.16
C VAL A 156 3.88 0.49 10.03
N VAL A 157 4.25 1.28 9.02
CA VAL A 157 5.62 1.61 8.66
C VAL A 157 5.99 3.09 8.92
N ALA A 158 5.23 3.75 9.80
CA ALA A 158 5.56 5.09 10.26
C ALA A 158 6.54 5.05 11.44
N PRO A 159 7.41 6.07 11.58
CA PRO A 159 8.08 6.29 12.84
C PRO A 159 7.02 6.54 13.94
N PRO A 160 7.27 6.15 15.19
CA PRO A 160 6.39 6.50 16.28
C PRO A 160 6.32 8.03 16.39
N THR A 161 5.25 8.63 15.91
CA THR A 161 5.00 10.06 16.07
C THR A 161 4.49 10.29 17.48
N CYS A 162 5.37 10.70 18.36
CA CYS A 162 4.98 11.23 19.66
C CYS A 162 4.57 12.70 19.46
N SER A 163 3.31 12.95 19.09
CA SER A 163 2.74 14.29 19.13
C SER A 163 2.17 14.51 20.52
N VAL A 164 2.91 15.14 21.39
CA VAL A 164 2.36 15.64 22.66
C VAL A 164 1.71 16.97 22.38
N PHE A 165 0.38 17.00 22.35
CA PHE A 165 -0.37 18.26 22.39
C PHE A 165 -0.59 18.64 23.83
N THR A 166 0.07 19.69 24.30
CA THR A 166 -0.26 20.36 25.55
C THR A 166 -1.34 21.40 25.27
N PHE A 167 -2.52 21.17 25.78
CA PHE A 167 -3.59 22.17 25.81
C PHE A 167 -3.57 22.84 27.18
N GLU A 168 -3.24 24.11 27.19
CA GLU A 168 -3.42 24.99 28.37
C GLU A 168 -4.74 25.73 28.20
N PRO A 169 -5.76 25.45 29.04
CA PRO A 169 -7.00 26.21 28.98
C PRO A 169 -6.74 27.67 29.27
N PRO A 170 -7.47 28.60 28.62
CA PRO A 170 -7.31 30.03 28.87
C PRO A 170 -7.58 30.35 30.34
N ASN A 171 -6.63 30.98 30.98
CA ASN A 171 -6.82 31.55 32.31
C ASN A 171 -7.03 33.08 32.18
N GLU A 172 -7.57 33.71 33.21
CA GLU A 172 -7.95 35.13 33.21
C GLU A 172 -6.78 36.13 32.89
N LYS A 173 -5.56 35.60 32.63
CA LYS A 173 -4.35 36.38 32.32
C LYS A 173 -3.82 36.20 30.90
N ASN A 174 -4.35 35.28 30.12
CA ASN A 174 -3.90 35.01 28.75
C ASN A 174 -4.99 35.38 27.74
N GLU A 175 -4.90 36.60 27.18
CA GLU A 175 -5.64 36.94 25.96
C GLU A 175 -5.15 36.07 24.78
N PHE A 176 -6.08 35.61 23.95
CA PHE A 176 -5.79 34.87 22.74
C PHE A 176 -4.93 35.68 21.76
N LEU A 177 -3.66 35.45 21.75
CA LEU A 177 -2.77 35.95 20.70
C LEU A 177 -2.58 34.89 19.61
N TYR A 178 -3.43 34.92 18.59
CA TYR A 178 -3.15 34.28 17.33
C TYR A 178 -1.98 34.96 16.65
N LYS A 179 -0.77 34.45 16.85
CA LYS A 179 0.38 34.84 16.01
C LYS A 179 0.44 33.88 14.81
N ASN A 180 -0.15 34.30 13.68
CA ASN A 180 0.20 33.79 12.38
C ASN A 180 1.70 34.06 12.14
N LYS A 181 2.53 33.01 12.16
CA LYS A 181 3.86 33.08 11.55
C LYS A 181 3.71 32.70 10.08
N LYS A 182 4.00 33.69 9.21
CA LYS A 182 4.21 33.50 7.77
C LYS A 182 5.46 32.66 7.52
#